data_9a89158d9b6a54ec90045ebff55251d3
#
_entry.id   9a89158d9b6a54ec90045ebff55251d3
#
_cell.length_a   1.000
_cell.length_b   1.000
_cell.length_c   1.000
_cell.angle_alpha   90.00
_cell.angle_beta   90.00
_cell.angle_gamma   90.00
#
_symmetry.space_group_name_H-M   'P 1'
#
loop_
_entity.id
_entity.type
_entity.pdbx_description
1 polymer ?
#
loop_
_entity_poly.entity_id
_entity_poly.type
_entity_poly.pdbx_seq_one_letter_code
_entity_poly.pdbx_strand_id
1 'polypeptide(L)'
;LSDEATVRNDQGDILTIKSSDENIQRVLNNLFYDVLNIEFNLWSWTRNMCKYGDFFLKLEVAEKFGVYNVLPYTVYNVSRHEGHDPENPNKVQFIIDPDGLASHQDPNKIPSRKKSNVITLDNYEVAHFRLISDTNYLPYGRSYLEPARKIYKQLNLMEDAMLIHRIMRAPEKRMFFVNVGSIPPNEVEQFMQKTINTMKKTPYVDPQTGQYNLKFNMQNMMEDFYLPVRGGDATTRIETTKGLEYDGTNDIVYLRDKLFAALKIPKAYFGFEGDLNGKATLAAEDIRFARTVERIQRILESELTKIALVHLYTQGFTGESLTNFEIKLTTASVIYEQEKVALLKEKIDLASQMRDTKMFSSDYIYENIFSLSEDQYNEERDLVREDSKRAFRIAQLEAEGNDPARSGRSYGTPHDLASMYGRRATATE
;
A
#
# COMPACT_ATOMS: atom_id res chain seq x y z
N LEU A 1 1.87 -2.47 1.31
CA LEU A 1 1.11 -1.24 0.98
C LEU A 1 -0.29 -1.52 0.47
N SER A 2 -0.45 -2.44 -0.49
CA SER A 2 -1.78 -2.81 -0.99
C SER A 2 -2.61 -3.52 0.07
N ASP A 3 -2.01 -4.40 0.86
CA ASP A 3 -2.68 -5.08 1.96
C ASP A 3 -3.15 -4.08 3.02
N GLU A 4 -2.28 -3.15 3.42
CA GLU A 4 -2.61 -2.13 4.41
C GLU A 4 -3.61 -1.07 3.89
N ALA A 5 -3.60 -0.76 2.58
CA ALA A 5 -4.53 0.19 2.00
C ALA A 5 -5.96 -0.38 1.83
N THR A 6 -6.11 -1.72 1.91
CA THR A 6 -7.39 -2.43 1.72
C THR A 6 -7.79 -3.24 2.95
N VAL A 7 -7.43 -2.75 4.14
CA VAL A 7 -7.80 -3.37 5.42
C VAL A 7 -9.33 -3.30 5.61
N ARG A 8 -9.88 -4.34 6.22
CA ARG A 8 -11.31 -4.41 6.59
C ARG A 8 -11.52 -3.85 8.00
N ASN A 9 -12.68 -3.24 8.21
CA ASN A 9 -13.12 -2.81 9.53
C ASN A 9 -13.63 -4.02 10.35
N ASP A 10 -14.04 -3.78 11.59
CA ASP A 10 -14.60 -4.80 12.48
C ASP A 10 -15.91 -5.42 11.94
N GLN A 11 -16.58 -4.74 11.02
CA GLN A 11 -17.80 -5.21 10.34
C GLN A 11 -17.47 -6.03 9.08
N GLY A 12 -16.22 -6.08 8.68
CA GLY A 12 -15.76 -6.79 7.50
C GLY A 12 -15.69 -5.93 6.21
N ASP A 13 -16.07 -4.66 6.29
CA ASP A 13 -16.12 -3.75 5.15
C ASP A 13 -14.76 -3.07 4.90
N ILE A 14 -14.38 -2.93 3.63
CA ILE A 14 -13.19 -2.16 3.20
C ILE A 14 -13.55 -0.69 3.04
N LEU A 15 -14.78 -0.42 2.57
CA LEU A 15 -15.25 0.89 2.18
C LEU A 15 -16.47 1.29 2.99
N THR A 16 -16.44 2.45 3.62
CA THR A 16 -17.59 3.02 4.31
C THR A 16 -18.19 4.14 3.46
N ILE A 17 -19.50 4.04 3.16
CA ILE A 17 -20.25 5.02 2.40
C ILE A 17 -21.22 5.71 3.35
N LYS A 18 -21.10 7.03 3.49
CA LYS A 18 -21.99 7.86 4.28
C LYS A 18 -22.75 8.82 3.37
N SER A 19 -24.05 8.91 3.52
CA SER A 19 -24.90 9.89 2.84
C SER A 19 -26.06 10.26 3.76
N SER A 20 -26.55 11.50 3.66
CA SER A 20 -27.77 11.91 4.34
C SER A 20 -29.02 11.33 3.66
N ASP A 21 -28.93 10.91 2.39
CA ASP A 21 -30.02 10.30 1.64
C ASP A 21 -29.82 8.77 1.58
N GLU A 22 -30.77 8.04 2.18
CA GLU A 22 -30.75 6.57 2.20
C GLU A 22 -30.80 5.95 0.79
N ASN A 23 -31.44 6.62 -0.18
CA ASN A 23 -31.50 6.13 -1.55
C ASN A 23 -30.10 6.18 -2.21
N ILE A 24 -29.39 7.30 -2.04
CA ILE A 24 -28.03 7.45 -2.56
C ILE A 24 -27.12 6.39 -1.94
N GLN A 25 -27.20 6.21 -0.62
CA GLN A 25 -26.41 5.20 0.07
C GLN A 25 -26.67 3.80 -0.46
N ARG A 26 -27.93 3.44 -0.71
CA ARG A 26 -28.31 2.14 -1.26
C ARG A 26 -27.78 1.93 -2.69
N VAL A 27 -27.92 2.96 -3.54
CA VAL A 27 -27.43 2.94 -4.92
C VAL A 27 -25.90 2.77 -4.95
N LEU A 28 -25.18 3.51 -4.13
CA LEU A 28 -23.71 3.42 -4.06
C LEU A 28 -23.24 2.09 -3.46
N ASN A 29 -23.92 1.57 -2.46
CA ASN A 29 -23.62 0.23 -1.93
C ASN A 29 -23.77 -0.83 -3.02
N ASN A 30 -24.86 -0.81 -3.79
CA ASN A 30 -25.03 -1.72 -4.92
C ASN A 30 -23.91 -1.55 -5.96
N LEU A 31 -23.56 -0.31 -6.31
CA LEU A 31 -22.46 -0.05 -7.25
C LEU A 31 -21.13 -0.67 -6.77
N PHE A 32 -20.72 -0.37 -5.55
CA PHE A 32 -19.38 -0.74 -5.09
C PHE A 32 -19.28 -2.22 -4.70
N TYR A 33 -20.29 -2.77 -4.05
CA TYR A 33 -20.22 -4.16 -3.56
C TYR A 33 -20.72 -5.16 -4.60
N ASP A 34 -21.82 -4.88 -5.30
CA ASP A 34 -22.41 -5.84 -6.24
C ASP A 34 -21.83 -5.71 -7.67
N VAL A 35 -21.74 -4.48 -8.20
CA VAL A 35 -21.28 -4.27 -9.59
C VAL A 35 -19.75 -4.28 -9.68
N LEU A 36 -19.07 -3.48 -8.86
CA LEU A 36 -17.60 -3.35 -8.90
C LEU A 36 -16.89 -4.45 -8.12
N ASN A 37 -17.58 -5.16 -7.24
CA ASN A 37 -17.01 -6.15 -6.32
C ASN A 37 -15.71 -5.65 -5.71
N ILE A 38 -15.80 -4.50 -5.02
CA ILE A 38 -14.62 -3.74 -4.57
C ILE A 38 -13.78 -4.53 -3.58
N GLU A 39 -14.40 -5.41 -2.80
CA GLU A 39 -13.72 -6.27 -1.83
C GLU A 39 -12.69 -7.18 -2.49
N PHE A 40 -12.99 -7.65 -3.69
CA PHE A 40 -12.10 -8.53 -4.43
C PHE A 40 -11.10 -7.75 -5.29
N ASN A 41 -11.56 -6.68 -5.94
CA ASN A 41 -10.79 -6.01 -6.98
C ASN A 41 -9.86 -4.92 -6.46
N LEU A 42 -10.19 -4.24 -5.36
CA LEU A 42 -9.47 -3.06 -4.88
C LEU A 42 -8.00 -3.36 -4.57
N TRP A 43 -7.71 -4.51 -4.00
CA TRP A 43 -6.33 -4.92 -3.72
C TRP A 43 -5.47 -4.99 -4.98
N SER A 44 -5.98 -5.61 -6.04
CA SER A 44 -5.25 -5.73 -7.30
C SER A 44 -5.07 -4.38 -8.01
N TRP A 45 -6.08 -3.49 -7.94
CA TRP A 45 -6.02 -2.14 -8.47
C TRP A 45 -4.96 -1.31 -7.73
N THR A 46 -4.98 -1.34 -6.41
CA THR A 46 -4.00 -0.65 -5.55
C THR A 46 -2.59 -1.17 -5.81
N ARG A 47 -2.41 -2.49 -5.92
CA ARG A 47 -1.12 -3.11 -6.23
C ARG A 47 -0.56 -2.63 -7.58
N ASN A 48 -1.39 -2.60 -8.61
CA ASN A 48 -0.98 -2.13 -9.93
C ASN A 48 -0.66 -0.64 -9.92
N MET A 49 -1.46 0.19 -9.25
CA MET A 49 -1.19 1.61 -9.05
C MET A 49 0.14 1.84 -8.33
N CYS A 50 0.43 1.13 -7.25
CA CYS A 50 1.71 1.23 -6.53
C CYS A 50 2.89 0.77 -7.38
N LYS A 51 2.73 -0.28 -8.19
CA LYS A 51 3.78 -0.85 -9.05
C LYS A 51 4.15 0.07 -10.20
N TYR A 52 3.17 0.60 -10.90
CA TYR A 52 3.40 1.37 -12.14
C TYR A 52 3.35 2.88 -11.93
N GLY A 53 2.68 3.34 -10.89
CA GLY A 53 2.38 4.76 -10.63
C GLY A 53 1.02 5.19 -11.15
N ASP A 54 0.49 4.47 -12.13
CA ASP A 54 -0.79 4.70 -12.78
C ASP A 54 -1.60 3.40 -12.89
N PHE A 55 -2.91 3.54 -12.84
CA PHE A 55 -3.83 2.45 -13.11
C PHE A 55 -5.10 2.99 -13.75
N PHE A 56 -5.59 2.34 -14.80
CA PHE A 56 -6.72 2.80 -15.61
C PHE A 56 -7.87 1.80 -15.56
N LEU A 57 -9.05 2.31 -15.27
CA LEU A 57 -10.31 1.57 -15.40
C LEU A 57 -11.17 2.29 -16.44
N LYS A 58 -11.52 1.59 -17.52
CA LYS A 58 -12.57 2.05 -18.43
C LYS A 58 -13.91 1.73 -17.80
N LEU A 59 -14.77 2.74 -17.70
CA LEU A 59 -16.13 2.61 -17.20
C LEU A 59 -17.05 2.30 -18.37
N GLU A 60 -17.84 1.25 -18.25
CA GLU A 60 -18.92 0.98 -19.19
C GLU A 60 -20.20 1.54 -18.59
N VAL A 61 -20.70 2.60 -19.23
CA VAL A 61 -21.84 3.39 -18.74
C VAL A 61 -23.02 3.19 -19.68
N ALA A 62 -24.17 2.88 -19.12
CA ALA A 62 -25.43 2.79 -19.85
C ALA A 62 -26.43 3.83 -19.34
N GLU A 63 -27.21 4.42 -20.26
CA GLU A 63 -28.30 5.32 -19.86
C GLU A 63 -29.27 4.60 -18.91
N LYS A 64 -29.65 5.24 -17.81
CA LYS A 64 -30.54 4.74 -16.73
C LYS A 64 -29.96 3.68 -15.80
N PHE A 65 -28.99 2.88 -16.22
CA PHE A 65 -28.37 1.88 -15.34
C PHE A 65 -27.10 2.40 -14.67
N GLY A 66 -26.51 3.46 -15.22
CA GLY A 66 -25.24 3.99 -14.73
C GLY A 66 -24.06 3.13 -15.16
N VAL A 67 -23.04 3.08 -14.32
CA VAL A 67 -21.88 2.20 -14.50
C VAL A 67 -22.30 0.77 -14.20
N TYR A 68 -22.21 -0.10 -15.18
CA TYR A 68 -22.60 -1.50 -15.05
C TYR A 68 -21.41 -2.47 -15.14
N ASN A 69 -20.27 -2.01 -15.64
CA ASN A 69 -19.05 -2.82 -15.72
C ASN A 69 -17.82 -1.92 -15.73
N VAL A 70 -16.66 -2.46 -15.32
CA VAL A 70 -15.37 -1.79 -15.40
C VAL A 70 -14.32 -2.71 -15.99
N LEU A 71 -13.54 -2.19 -16.94
CA LEU A 71 -12.48 -2.93 -17.61
C LEU A 71 -11.11 -2.36 -17.23
N PRO A 72 -10.24 -3.14 -16.57
CA PRO A 72 -8.89 -2.71 -16.26
C PRO A 72 -8.02 -2.72 -17.52
N TYR A 73 -7.28 -1.62 -17.73
CA TYR A 73 -6.30 -1.50 -18.80
C TYR A 73 -4.90 -1.33 -18.24
N THR A 74 -3.93 -1.90 -18.95
CA THR A 74 -2.52 -1.75 -18.60
C THR A 74 -2.00 -0.37 -18.99
N VAL A 75 -1.03 0.15 -18.25
CA VAL A 75 -0.38 1.44 -18.54
C VAL A 75 0.29 1.49 -19.92
N TYR A 76 0.58 0.35 -20.51
CA TYR A 76 1.20 0.25 -21.84
C TYR A 76 0.22 0.51 -23.00
N ASN A 77 -1.08 0.41 -22.74
CA ASN A 77 -2.12 0.50 -23.77
C ASN A 77 -2.90 1.82 -23.70
N VAL A 78 -2.70 2.62 -22.65
CA VAL A 78 -3.47 3.85 -22.43
C VAL A 78 -2.55 5.06 -22.42
N SER A 79 -2.91 6.10 -23.19
CA SER A 79 -2.28 7.41 -23.11
C SER A 79 -3.30 8.47 -22.72
N ARG A 80 -2.86 9.40 -21.86
CA ARG A 80 -3.64 10.56 -21.43
C ARG A 80 -3.18 11.79 -22.20
N HIS A 81 -4.10 12.51 -22.80
CA HIS A 81 -3.87 13.73 -23.55
C HIS A 81 -4.57 14.91 -22.87
N GLU A 82 -3.79 15.94 -22.54
CA GLU A 82 -4.27 17.18 -21.93
C GLU A 82 -3.89 18.36 -22.82
N GLY A 83 -4.69 19.43 -22.82
CA GLY A 83 -4.38 20.66 -23.53
C GLY A 83 -4.31 20.55 -25.05
N HIS A 84 -4.94 19.51 -25.64
CA HIS A 84 -4.93 19.29 -27.09
C HIS A 84 -6.01 20.11 -27.81
N ASP A 85 -7.02 20.59 -27.10
CA ASP A 85 -8.13 21.36 -27.63
C ASP A 85 -7.89 22.85 -27.33
N PRO A 86 -7.68 23.70 -28.36
CA PRO A 86 -7.43 25.16 -28.18
C PRO A 86 -8.63 25.88 -27.58
N GLU A 87 -9.86 25.37 -27.81
CA GLU A 87 -11.08 25.97 -27.28
C GLU A 87 -11.32 25.58 -25.80
N ASN A 88 -10.87 24.39 -25.39
CA ASN A 88 -10.97 23.93 -24.02
C ASN A 88 -9.66 23.30 -23.53
N PRO A 89 -8.71 24.10 -23.01
CA PRO A 89 -7.43 23.60 -22.52
C PRO A 89 -7.53 22.58 -21.39
N ASN A 90 -8.64 22.57 -20.67
CA ASN A 90 -8.89 21.65 -19.56
C ASN A 90 -9.46 20.29 -19.99
N LYS A 91 -9.72 20.13 -21.30
CA LYS A 91 -10.24 18.88 -21.83
C LYS A 91 -9.20 17.78 -21.74
N VAL A 92 -9.56 16.71 -21.06
CA VAL A 92 -8.74 15.50 -20.92
C VAL A 92 -9.36 14.39 -21.73
N GLN A 93 -8.55 13.74 -22.57
CA GLN A 93 -8.95 12.56 -23.33
C GLN A 93 -7.98 11.41 -23.08
N PHE A 94 -8.50 10.21 -23.14
CA PHE A 94 -7.72 8.98 -23.07
C PHE A 94 -7.78 8.26 -24.40
N ILE A 95 -6.62 7.81 -24.86
CA ILE A 95 -6.50 7.02 -26.08
C ILE A 95 -6.05 5.62 -25.66
N ILE A 96 -6.88 4.63 -25.98
CA ILE A 96 -6.58 3.22 -25.75
C ILE A 96 -6.14 2.60 -27.07
N ASP A 97 -4.92 2.08 -27.09
CA ASP A 97 -4.37 1.29 -28.19
C ASP A 97 -4.15 -0.16 -27.73
N PRO A 98 -5.02 -1.10 -28.11
CA PRO A 98 -4.89 -2.50 -27.73
C PRO A 98 -3.61 -3.17 -28.23
N ASP A 99 -3.05 -2.67 -29.35
CA ASP A 99 -1.81 -3.20 -29.95
C ASP A 99 -0.54 -2.65 -29.29
N GLY A 100 -0.70 -1.70 -28.37
CA GLY A 100 0.35 -1.13 -27.53
C GLY A 100 1.04 0.11 -28.12
N LEU A 101 1.29 1.08 -27.25
CA LEU A 101 1.92 2.39 -27.58
C LEU A 101 3.39 2.27 -28.05
N ALA A 102 4.02 1.11 -27.86
CA ALA A 102 5.40 0.87 -28.29
C ALA A 102 5.61 1.02 -29.82
N SER A 103 4.55 0.90 -30.61
CA SER A 103 4.60 1.09 -32.06
C SER A 103 4.66 2.56 -32.48
N HIS A 104 4.38 3.49 -31.58
CA HIS A 104 4.41 4.95 -31.86
C HIS A 104 5.78 5.58 -31.58
N GLN A 105 6.73 4.86 -31.00
CA GLN A 105 8.03 5.41 -30.61
C GLN A 105 9.06 5.47 -31.76
N ASP A 106 8.77 4.93 -32.92
CA ASP A 106 9.70 4.94 -34.04
C ASP A 106 9.13 5.78 -35.19
N PRO A 107 9.51 7.08 -35.30
CA PRO A 107 8.98 7.98 -36.36
C PRO A 107 9.27 7.49 -37.80
N ASN A 108 10.27 6.61 -37.96
CA ASN A 108 10.68 6.07 -39.25
C ASN A 108 10.00 4.73 -39.59
N LYS A 109 9.31 4.14 -38.64
CA LYS A 109 8.48 2.95 -38.83
C LYS A 109 7.01 3.31 -38.69
N ILE A 110 6.50 4.14 -39.60
CA ILE A 110 5.07 4.23 -39.82
C ILE A 110 4.70 3.02 -40.66
N PRO A 111 4.21 1.90 -40.08
CA PRO A 111 3.62 0.88 -40.90
C PRO A 111 2.38 1.51 -41.52
N SER A 112 2.11 1.18 -42.77
CA SER A 112 0.81 1.41 -43.39
C SER A 112 -0.23 0.59 -42.63
N ARG A 113 -0.65 1.06 -41.47
CA ARG A 113 -1.58 0.40 -40.58
C ARG A 113 -2.97 0.45 -41.17
N LYS A 114 -3.53 -0.69 -41.47
CA LYS A 114 -4.98 -0.91 -41.45
C LYS A 114 -5.50 -0.25 -40.17
N LYS A 115 -6.60 0.53 -40.28
CA LYS A 115 -7.24 1.29 -39.19
C LYS A 115 -7.00 0.61 -37.84
N SER A 116 -6.16 1.22 -37.02
CA SER A 116 -5.91 0.74 -35.65
C SER A 116 -7.23 0.79 -34.88
N ASN A 117 -7.51 -0.23 -34.09
CA ASN A 117 -8.63 -0.25 -33.15
C ASN A 117 -8.36 0.73 -31.98
N VAL A 118 -7.96 1.95 -32.30
CA VAL A 118 -7.73 3.00 -31.31
C VAL A 118 -9.06 3.53 -30.84
N ILE A 119 -9.30 3.46 -29.55
CA ILE A 119 -10.50 3.95 -28.90
C ILE A 119 -10.15 5.25 -28.19
N THR A 120 -10.85 6.33 -28.52
CA THR A 120 -10.74 7.59 -27.81
C THR A 120 -11.88 7.71 -26.82
N LEU A 121 -11.55 7.98 -25.55
CA LEU A 121 -12.50 8.07 -24.45
C LEU A 121 -12.38 9.45 -23.78
N ASP A 122 -13.49 9.93 -23.30
CA ASP A 122 -13.54 11.17 -22.54
C ASP A 122 -13.21 10.93 -21.05
N ASN A 123 -12.97 12.01 -20.31
CA ASN A 123 -12.54 11.93 -18.91
C ASN A 123 -13.54 11.20 -17.99
N TYR A 124 -14.83 11.25 -18.26
CA TYR A 124 -15.86 10.58 -17.45
C TYR A 124 -15.95 9.07 -17.71
N GLU A 125 -15.41 8.60 -18.84
CA GLU A 125 -15.42 7.16 -19.20
C GLU A 125 -14.21 6.41 -18.63
N VAL A 126 -13.23 7.12 -18.02
CA VAL A 126 -12.01 6.50 -17.50
C VAL A 126 -11.74 6.99 -16.09
N ALA A 127 -11.62 6.07 -15.14
CA ALA A 127 -11.05 6.34 -13.83
C ALA A 127 -9.53 6.12 -13.88
N HIS A 128 -8.77 7.17 -13.58
CA HIS A 128 -7.33 7.17 -13.65
C HIS A 128 -6.70 7.36 -12.27
N PHE A 129 -6.36 6.27 -11.62
CA PHE A 129 -5.69 6.27 -10.33
C PHE A 129 -4.21 6.62 -10.50
N ARG A 130 -3.75 7.75 -9.95
CA ARG A 130 -2.40 8.28 -10.14
C ARG A 130 -1.68 8.53 -8.82
N LEU A 131 -0.50 7.98 -8.65
CA LEU A 131 0.41 8.36 -7.56
C LEU A 131 1.21 9.61 -7.95
N ILE A 132 0.61 10.78 -7.75
CA ILE A 132 1.25 12.06 -8.04
C ILE A 132 2.32 12.33 -6.97
N SER A 133 3.58 12.38 -7.36
CA SER A 133 4.70 12.64 -6.46
C SER A 133 5.65 13.73 -6.95
N ASP A 134 5.69 13.98 -8.26
CA ASP A 134 6.64 14.91 -8.88
C ASP A 134 6.04 15.51 -10.16
N THR A 135 6.23 16.82 -10.33
CA THR A 135 5.74 17.56 -11.50
C THR A 135 6.37 17.11 -12.81
N ASN A 136 7.58 16.53 -12.75
CA ASN A 136 8.29 16.06 -13.96
C ASN A 136 7.62 14.87 -14.65
N TYR A 137 6.72 14.18 -13.96
CA TYR A 137 6.01 13.00 -14.51
C TYR A 137 4.60 13.31 -14.99
N LEU A 138 4.12 14.55 -14.79
CA LEU A 138 2.79 14.95 -15.27
C LEU A 138 2.66 14.73 -16.77
N PRO A 139 1.52 14.25 -17.26
CA PRO A 139 0.24 14.00 -16.56
C PRO A 139 0.14 12.64 -15.85
N TYR A 140 1.22 11.88 -15.79
CA TYR A 140 1.26 10.55 -15.20
C TYR A 140 1.72 10.55 -13.75
N GLY A 141 1.45 9.45 -13.05
CA GLY A 141 1.97 9.16 -11.72
C GLY A 141 3.38 8.58 -11.76
N ARG A 142 3.97 8.43 -10.58
CA ARG A 142 5.27 7.80 -10.39
C ARG A 142 5.14 6.57 -9.52
N SER A 143 5.75 5.46 -9.96
CA SER A 143 5.76 4.22 -9.19
C SER A 143 6.30 4.44 -7.77
N TYR A 144 5.64 3.85 -6.79
CA TYR A 144 6.10 3.84 -5.40
C TYR A 144 7.46 3.14 -5.24
N LEU A 145 7.78 2.21 -6.15
CA LEU A 145 9.02 1.44 -6.15
C LEU A 145 10.22 2.18 -6.75
N GLU A 146 10.00 3.30 -7.45
CA GLU A 146 11.08 4.00 -8.18
C GLU A 146 12.24 4.45 -7.27
N PRO A 147 12.05 5.01 -6.07
CA PRO A 147 13.15 5.37 -5.17
C PRO A 147 14.00 4.15 -4.75
N ALA A 148 13.37 2.98 -4.66
CA ALA A 148 14.03 1.74 -4.25
C ALA A 148 14.79 1.04 -5.37
N ARG A 149 14.51 1.34 -6.64
CA ARG A 149 15.02 0.63 -7.82
C ARG A 149 16.53 0.51 -7.88
N LYS A 150 17.25 1.61 -7.60
CA LYS A 150 18.71 1.62 -7.61
C LYS A 150 19.28 0.77 -6.47
N ILE A 151 18.70 0.92 -5.28
CA ILE A 151 19.15 0.23 -4.08
C ILE A 151 18.92 -1.27 -4.20
N TYR A 152 17.77 -1.67 -4.74
CA TYR A 152 17.44 -3.07 -5.00
C TYR A 152 18.47 -3.75 -5.93
N LYS A 153 18.85 -3.06 -7.03
CA LYS A 153 19.89 -3.58 -7.94
C LYS A 153 21.24 -3.73 -7.24
N GLN A 154 21.60 -2.77 -6.36
CA GLN A 154 22.84 -2.82 -5.60
C GLN A 154 22.83 -3.97 -4.58
N LEU A 155 21.69 -4.17 -3.90
CA LEU A 155 21.50 -5.27 -2.94
C LEU A 155 21.67 -6.63 -3.63
N ASN A 156 20.96 -6.88 -4.72
CA ASN A 156 21.09 -8.15 -5.47
C ASN A 156 22.55 -8.40 -5.93
N LEU A 157 23.21 -7.36 -6.47
CA LEU A 157 24.60 -7.49 -6.88
C LEU A 157 25.52 -7.83 -5.70
N MET A 158 25.27 -7.24 -4.51
CA MET A 158 26.07 -7.52 -3.32
C MET A 158 25.81 -8.94 -2.80
N GLU A 159 24.55 -9.40 -2.80
CA GLU A 159 24.19 -10.78 -2.44
C GLU A 159 24.85 -11.81 -3.37
N ASP A 160 24.79 -11.57 -4.68
CA ASP A 160 25.47 -12.42 -5.67
C ASP A 160 27.00 -12.43 -5.46
N ALA A 161 27.60 -11.25 -5.23
CA ALA A 161 29.03 -11.12 -4.97
C ALA A 161 29.43 -11.84 -3.68
N MET A 162 28.64 -11.75 -2.61
CA MET A 162 28.85 -12.48 -1.36
C MET A 162 28.80 -14.00 -1.58
N LEU A 163 27.82 -14.48 -2.34
CA LEU A 163 27.68 -15.90 -2.65
C LEU A 163 28.89 -16.40 -3.43
N ILE A 164 29.29 -15.68 -4.48
CA ILE A 164 30.45 -15.99 -5.29
C ILE A 164 31.72 -16.01 -4.43
N HIS A 165 31.90 -15.00 -3.57
CA HIS A 165 33.04 -14.90 -2.69
C HIS A 165 33.13 -16.12 -1.74
N ARG A 166 32.00 -16.48 -1.09
CA ARG A 166 31.93 -17.62 -0.17
C ARG A 166 32.21 -18.95 -0.87
N ILE A 167 31.71 -19.12 -2.09
CA ILE A 167 31.94 -20.36 -2.86
C ILE A 167 33.36 -20.43 -3.41
N MET A 168 33.89 -19.34 -3.97
CA MET A 168 35.15 -19.38 -4.73
C MET A 168 36.36 -19.01 -3.90
N ARG A 169 36.24 -18.10 -2.90
CA ARG A 169 37.39 -17.56 -2.16
C ARG A 169 37.47 -17.93 -0.69
N ALA A 170 36.34 -18.24 -0.05
CA ALA A 170 36.33 -18.68 1.34
C ALA A 170 36.94 -20.09 1.55
N PRO A 171 36.83 -21.03 0.61
CA PRO A 171 37.51 -22.30 0.78
C PRO A 171 39.03 -22.17 0.87
N GLU A 172 39.61 -22.92 1.79
CA GLU A 172 41.06 -23.05 1.91
C GLU A 172 41.67 -23.63 0.61
N LYS A 173 42.75 -23.01 0.15
CA LYS A 173 43.52 -23.52 -1.01
C LYS A 173 44.74 -24.28 -0.53
N ARG A 174 44.90 -25.47 -1.04
CA ARG A 174 46.06 -26.30 -0.75
C ARG A 174 47.11 -26.14 -1.85
N MET A 175 48.33 -25.82 -1.44
CA MET A 175 49.49 -25.72 -2.31
C MET A 175 50.40 -26.92 -2.03
N PHE A 176 50.57 -27.77 -3.04
CA PHE A 176 51.46 -28.91 -3.00
C PHE A 176 52.79 -28.52 -3.61
N PHE A 177 53.83 -28.39 -2.78
CA PHE A 177 55.19 -28.19 -3.23
C PHE A 177 55.83 -29.56 -3.45
N VAL A 178 56.09 -29.92 -4.71
CA VAL A 178 56.65 -31.22 -5.07
C VAL A 178 58.12 -31.06 -5.44
N ASN A 179 59.01 -31.71 -4.70
CA ASN A 179 60.42 -31.67 -4.99
C ASN A 179 60.70 -32.49 -6.24
N VAL A 180 61.21 -31.82 -7.28
CA VAL A 180 61.58 -32.46 -8.57
C VAL A 180 63.05 -32.88 -8.65
N GLY A 181 63.85 -32.62 -7.60
CA GLY A 181 65.24 -33.06 -7.50
C GLY A 181 66.10 -32.75 -8.74
N SER A 182 66.75 -33.72 -9.25
CA SER A 182 67.67 -33.61 -10.41
C SER A 182 66.99 -33.84 -11.76
N ILE A 183 65.69 -33.92 -11.86
CA ILE A 183 64.97 -34.16 -13.11
C ILE A 183 65.22 -33.03 -14.11
N PRO A 184 65.56 -33.36 -15.38
CA PRO A 184 65.80 -32.39 -16.45
C PRO A 184 64.52 -31.47 -16.62
N PRO A 185 64.73 -30.18 -16.94
CA PRO A 185 63.59 -29.24 -17.08
C PRO A 185 62.53 -29.72 -18.08
N ASN A 186 62.89 -30.41 -19.11
CA ASN A 186 62.03 -30.95 -20.18
C ASN A 186 61.07 -32.05 -19.66
N GLU A 187 61.45 -32.76 -18.59
CA GLU A 187 60.75 -33.92 -18.05
C GLU A 187 59.90 -33.52 -16.78
N VAL A 188 60.14 -32.33 -16.24
CA VAL A 188 59.44 -31.85 -15.02
C VAL A 188 57.95 -31.84 -15.21
N GLU A 189 57.49 -31.38 -16.35
CA GLU A 189 56.04 -31.28 -16.64
C GLU A 189 55.36 -32.68 -16.68
N GLN A 190 55.98 -33.63 -17.30
CA GLN A 190 55.50 -35.02 -17.37
C GLN A 190 55.48 -35.68 -15.98
N PHE A 191 56.54 -35.44 -15.20
CA PHE A 191 56.59 -35.91 -13.81
C PHE A 191 55.49 -35.27 -12.95
N MET A 192 55.28 -33.97 -13.07
CA MET A 192 54.19 -33.25 -12.35
C MET A 192 52.84 -33.78 -12.74
N GLN A 193 52.54 -33.95 -14.02
CA GLN A 193 51.28 -34.54 -14.50
C GLN A 193 51.02 -35.94 -13.97
N LYS A 194 52.08 -36.81 -13.98
CA LYS A 194 52.00 -38.14 -13.41
C LYS A 194 51.69 -38.11 -11.91
N THR A 195 52.34 -37.21 -11.18
CA THR A 195 52.15 -37.04 -9.75
C THR A 195 50.73 -36.52 -9.43
N ILE A 196 50.24 -35.51 -10.18
CA ILE A 196 48.88 -34.98 -10.08
C ILE A 196 47.86 -36.08 -10.37
N ASN A 197 48.03 -36.84 -11.43
CA ASN A 197 47.10 -37.93 -11.78
C ASN A 197 47.11 -39.07 -10.75
N THR A 198 48.24 -39.29 -10.07
CA THR A 198 48.30 -40.25 -8.97
C THR A 198 47.59 -39.75 -7.71
N MET A 199 47.63 -38.46 -7.47
CA MET A 199 46.95 -37.83 -6.33
C MET A 199 45.43 -37.62 -6.57
N LYS A 200 45.03 -37.36 -7.83
CA LYS A 200 43.61 -37.18 -8.24
C LYS A 200 42.97 -38.51 -8.61
N LYS A 201 42.79 -39.43 -7.67
CA LYS A 201 42.25 -40.78 -7.93
C LYS A 201 40.72 -40.86 -8.06
N THR A 202 39.97 -39.82 -7.94
CA THR A 202 38.52 -39.89 -7.98
C THR A 202 37.97 -39.53 -9.37
N PRO A 203 37.21 -40.42 -10.02
CA PRO A 203 36.64 -40.14 -11.34
C PRO A 203 35.56 -39.10 -11.26
N TYR A 204 35.55 -38.17 -12.21
CA TYR A 204 34.60 -37.07 -12.36
C TYR A 204 33.18 -37.57 -12.69
N VAL A 205 33.10 -38.68 -13.38
CA VAL A 205 31.84 -39.37 -13.72
C VAL A 205 31.91 -40.77 -13.14
N ASP A 206 30.86 -41.17 -12.46
CA ASP A 206 30.74 -42.55 -11.96
C ASP A 206 30.71 -43.52 -13.16
N PRO A 207 31.71 -44.38 -13.32
CA PRO A 207 31.81 -45.27 -14.49
C PRO A 207 30.66 -46.31 -14.52
N GLN A 208 29.96 -46.56 -13.41
CA GLN A 208 28.87 -47.52 -13.36
C GLN A 208 27.48 -46.88 -13.63
N THR A 209 27.25 -45.65 -13.20
CA THR A 209 25.94 -45.00 -13.34
C THR A 209 25.92 -43.94 -14.43
N GLY A 210 27.06 -43.47 -14.93
CA GLY A 210 27.14 -42.38 -15.90
C GLY A 210 26.70 -41.02 -15.35
N GLN A 211 26.40 -40.91 -14.06
CA GLN A 211 25.93 -39.67 -13.44
C GLN A 211 27.09 -38.79 -12.97
N TYR A 212 26.92 -37.49 -13.10
CA TYR A 212 27.81 -36.48 -12.53
C TYR A 212 27.82 -36.55 -11.01
N ASN A 213 29.01 -36.73 -10.43
CA ASN A 213 29.18 -36.67 -8.99
C ASN A 213 29.19 -35.20 -8.54
N LEU A 214 28.05 -34.73 -8.05
CA LEU A 214 27.87 -33.34 -7.56
C LEU A 214 28.83 -32.95 -6.42
N LYS A 215 29.25 -33.95 -5.60
CA LYS A 215 30.29 -33.73 -4.57
C LYS A 215 31.64 -33.39 -5.21
N PHE A 216 31.90 -33.94 -6.37
CA PHE A 216 33.15 -33.70 -7.10
C PHE A 216 33.16 -32.31 -7.77
N ASN A 217 32.01 -31.83 -8.25
CA ASN A 217 31.89 -30.49 -8.83
C ASN A 217 32.13 -29.38 -7.77
N MET A 218 31.73 -29.57 -6.52
CA MET A 218 32.08 -28.69 -5.41
C MET A 218 33.58 -28.76 -5.04
N GLN A 219 34.21 -29.95 -5.10
CA GLN A 219 35.63 -30.10 -4.85
C GLN A 219 36.52 -29.57 -5.98
N ASN A 220 36.04 -29.53 -7.21
CA ASN A 220 36.76 -28.93 -8.35
C ASN A 220 36.82 -27.38 -8.27
N MET A 221 35.98 -26.76 -7.50
CA MET A 221 36.08 -25.32 -7.14
C MET A 221 37.22 -25.04 -6.17
N MET A 222 37.71 -26.07 -5.46
CA MET A 222 38.91 -26.02 -4.65
C MET A 222 40.10 -26.43 -5.54
N GLU A 223 40.62 -25.48 -6.29
CA GLU A 223 41.82 -25.70 -7.09
C GLU A 223 43.04 -25.91 -6.17
N ASP A 224 43.53 -27.15 -6.14
CA ASP A 224 44.83 -27.46 -5.53
C ASP A 224 45.95 -27.01 -6.47
N PHE A 225 46.90 -26.25 -5.95
CA PHE A 225 48.04 -25.80 -6.72
C PHE A 225 49.23 -26.75 -6.53
N TYR A 226 49.78 -27.28 -7.62
CA TYR A 226 50.94 -28.13 -7.62
C TYR A 226 52.15 -27.36 -8.17
N LEU A 227 53.10 -27.05 -7.31
CA LEU A 227 54.27 -26.26 -7.65
C LEU A 227 55.54 -27.09 -7.61
N PRO A 228 56.29 -27.21 -8.71
CA PRO A 228 57.60 -27.87 -8.69
C PRO A 228 58.61 -27.00 -7.94
N VAL A 229 59.34 -27.61 -7.00
CA VAL A 229 60.38 -26.92 -6.21
C VAL A 229 61.70 -27.61 -6.43
N ARG A 230 62.79 -26.81 -6.56
CA ARG A 230 64.16 -27.31 -6.76
C ARG A 230 65.12 -26.50 -5.92
N GLY A 231 66.04 -27.19 -5.21
CA GLY A 231 67.12 -26.53 -4.42
C GLY A 231 67.21 -27.03 -2.99
N GLY A 232 68.28 -26.74 -2.27
CA GLY A 232 68.81 -27.28 -1.03
C GLY A 232 67.82 -27.69 0.11
N ASP A 233 66.93 -26.87 0.55
CA ASP A 233 65.91 -27.18 1.57
C ASP A 233 64.50 -27.49 1.00
N ALA A 234 64.42 -27.79 -0.29
CA ALA A 234 63.17 -28.06 -0.96
C ALA A 234 62.65 -29.47 -0.64
N THR A 235 61.98 -29.62 0.50
CA THR A 235 61.21 -30.81 0.86
C THR A 235 59.79 -30.74 0.26
N THR A 236 59.27 -31.92 -0.14
CA THR A 236 57.86 -32.02 -0.52
C THR A 236 57.02 -31.62 0.70
N ARG A 237 56.23 -30.57 0.57
CA ARG A 237 55.38 -30.07 1.63
C ARG A 237 54.03 -29.62 1.10
N ILE A 238 53.07 -29.62 1.98
CA ILE A 238 51.70 -29.13 1.71
C ILE A 238 51.52 -27.87 2.58
N GLU A 239 51.21 -26.76 1.92
CA GLU A 239 50.83 -25.52 2.60
C GLU A 239 49.36 -25.24 2.33
N THR A 240 48.63 -24.90 3.37
CA THR A 240 47.24 -24.51 3.26
C THR A 240 47.16 -23.00 3.40
N THR A 241 46.72 -22.32 2.36
CA THR A 241 46.43 -20.91 2.45
C THR A 241 45.01 -20.76 2.97
N LYS A 242 44.85 -20.11 4.15
CA LYS A 242 43.51 -19.79 4.69
C LYS A 242 42.73 -19.02 3.65
N GLY A 243 41.44 -19.33 3.53
CA GLY A 243 40.52 -18.55 2.75
C GLY A 243 40.40 -17.12 3.29
N LEU A 244 39.97 -16.23 2.43
CA LEU A 244 39.68 -14.85 2.87
C LEU A 244 38.41 -14.85 3.73
N GLU A 245 38.51 -14.42 4.97
CA GLU A 245 37.36 -14.12 5.80
C GLU A 245 36.65 -12.87 5.22
N TYR A 246 35.39 -13.01 4.88
CA TYR A 246 34.56 -11.91 4.42
C TYR A 246 33.45 -11.66 5.43
N ASP A 247 33.53 -10.56 6.14
CA ASP A 247 32.53 -10.09 7.09
C ASP A 247 31.57 -9.05 6.45
N GLY A 248 31.18 -9.31 5.22
CA GLY A 248 30.34 -8.42 4.43
C GLY A 248 28.84 -8.48 4.75
N THR A 249 28.45 -9.14 5.81
CA THR A 249 27.04 -9.22 6.25
C THR A 249 26.48 -7.85 6.61
N ASN A 250 27.33 -7.00 7.19
CA ASN A 250 26.95 -5.64 7.59
C ASN A 250 26.63 -4.75 6.39
N ASP A 251 27.31 -4.93 5.27
CA ASP A 251 27.04 -4.18 4.03
C ASP A 251 25.68 -4.55 3.42
N ILE A 252 25.32 -5.84 3.46
CA ILE A 252 24.02 -6.33 3.01
C ILE A 252 22.91 -5.81 3.91
N VAL A 253 23.12 -5.86 5.23
CA VAL A 253 22.16 -5.30 6.21
C VAL A 253 21.98 -3.80 5.98
N TYR A 254 23.05 -3.05 5.74
CA TYR A 254 22.98 -1.62 5.43
C TYR A 254 22.16 -1.35 4.16
N LEU A 255 22.39 -2.09 3.07
CA LEU A 255 21.65 -1.92 1.81
C LEU A 255 20.18 -2.32 1.97
N ARG A 256 19.89 -3.39 2.71
CA ARG A 256 18.53 -3.80 3.06
C ARG A 256 17.80 -2.71 3.83
N ASP A 257 18.43 -2.16 4.87
CA ASP A 257 17.85 -1.11 5.71
C ASP A 257 17.61 0.17 4.90
N LYS A 258 18.53 0.50 4.01
CA LYS A 258 18.36 1.61 3.07
C LYS A 258 17.21 1.36 2.07
N LEU A 259 16.97 0.10 1.67
CA LEU A 259 15.85 -0.29 0.83
C LEU A 259 14.51 -0.04 1.55
N PHE A 260 14.39 -0.46 2.81
CA PHE A 260 13.19 -0.20 3.62
C PHE A 260 12.95 1.30 3.84
N ALA A 261 14.02 2.05 4.11
CA ALA A 261 13.93 3.51 4.24
C ALA A 261 13.46 4.18 2.94
N ALA A 262 13.92 3.71 1.77
CA ALA A 262 13.48 4.23 0.46
C ALA A 262 12.00 3.92 0.18
N LEU A 263 11.50 2.77 0.64
CA LEU A 263 10.10 2.36 0.57
C LEU A 263 9.25 2.94 1.72
N LYS A 264 9.86 3.64 2.68
CA LYS A 264 9.19 4.17 3.88
C LYS A 264 8.42 3.12 4.67
N ILE A 265 8.90 1.87 4.67
CA ILE A 265 8.30 0.75 5.40
C ILE A 265 9.13 0.48 6.64
N PRO A 266 8.52 0.43 7.84
CA PRO A 266 9.23 0.12 9.07
C PRO A 266 9.82 -1.30 9.04
N LYS A 267 11.05 -1.47 9.56
CA LYS A 267 11.71 -2.79 9.62
C LYS A 267 10.96 -3.78 10.52
N ALA A 268 10.28 -3.27 11.52
CA ALA A 268 9.51 -4.08 12.47
C ALA A 268 8.46 -4.96 11.80
N TYR A 269 7.86 -4.51 10.70
CA TYR A 269 6.88 -5.29 9.93
C TYR A 269 7.46 -6.57 9.33
N PHE A 270 8.78 -6.63 9.16
CA PHE A 270 9.47 -7.80 8.59
C PHE A 270 10.18 -8.65 9.66
N GLY A 271 10.08 -8.30 10.94
CA GLY A 271 10.71 -9.04 12.03
C GLY A 271 12.24 -8.93 12.07
N PHE A 272 12.83 -7.92 11.42
CA PHE A 272 14.29 -7.73 11.38
C PHE A 272 14.85 -6.91 12.55
N GLU A 273 14.04 -6.55 13.52
CA GLU A 273 14.49 -5.87 14.72
C GLU A 273 14.83 -6.88 15.82
N GLY A 274 16.12 -6.97 16.15
CA GLY A 274 16.63 -7.89 17.17
C GLY A 274 16.31 -7.47 18.62
N ASP A 275 16.07 -6.18 18.88
CA ASP A 275 15.74 -5.63 20.19
C ASP A 275 14.62 -4.60 20.07
N LEU A 276 13.39 -5.01 20.35
CA LEU A 276 12.22 -4.14 20.48
C LEU A 276 12.27 -3.35 21.81
N ASN A 277 13.30 -2.54 21.99
CA ASN A 277 13.51 -1.75 23.21
C ASN A 277 12.60 -0.52 23.34
N GLY A 278 11.54 -0.40 22.56
CA GLY A 278 10.65 0.74 22.69
C GLY A 278 9.32 0.57 22.00
N LYS A 279 8.29 0.14 22.74
CA LYS A 279 6.90 0.20 22.27
C LYS A 279 6.55 1.60 21.71
N ALA A 280 7.10 2.66 22.29
CA ALA A 280 6.90 4.03 21.84
C ALA A 280 7.52 4.30 20.45
N THR A 281 8.71 3.74 20.17
CA THR A 281 9.37 3.90 18.87
C THR A 281 8.58 3.16 17.78
N LEU A 282 8.13 1.95 18.08
CA LEU A 282 7.31 1.16 17.16
C LEU A 282 5.99 1.87 16.84
N ALA A 283 5.31 2.43 17.85
CA ALA A 283 4.08 3.20 17.66
C ALA A 283 4.31 4.44 16.79
N ALA A 284 5.41 5.18 16.99
CA ALA A 284 5.74 6.33 16.17
C ALA A 284 6.07 5.98 14.71
N GLU A 285 6.70 4.83 14.47
CA GLU A 285 6.95 4.31 13.11
C GLU A 285 5.66 3.87 12.44
N ASP A 286 4.77 3.19 13.17
CA ASP A 286 3.46 2.75 12.69
C ASP A 286 2.59 3.94 12.25
N ILE A 287 2.55 5.01 13.03
CA ILE A 287 1.84 6.24 12.70
C ILE A 287 2.38 6.89 11.41
N ARG A 288 3.71 6.92 11.24
CA ARG A 288 4.32 7.45 10.01
C ARG A 288 3.98 6.60 8.80
N PHE A 289 3.96 5.29 8.97
CA PHE A 289 3.57 4.35 7.92
C PHE A 289 2.09 4.50 7.58
N ALA A 290 1.21 4.57 8.57
CA ALA A 290 -0.22 4.79 8.39
C ALA A 290 -0.51 6.08 7.60
N ARG A 291 0.18 7.19 7.87
CA ARG A 291 0.08 8.43 7.07
C ARG A 291 0.51 8.24 5.61
N THR A 292 1.43 7.33 5.36
CA THR A 292 1.83 7.00 3.99
C THR A 292 0.76 6.19 3.27
N VAL A 293 0.16 5.23 3.96
CA VAL A 293 -0.99 4.45 3.46
C VAL A 293 -2.20 5.36 3.23
N GLU A 294 -2.51 6.26 4.15
CA GLU A 294 -3.61 7.23 4.03
C GLU A 294 -3.49 8.10 2.77
N ARG A 295 -2.27 8.50 2.39
CA ARG A 295 -2.07 9.24 1.12
C ARG A 295 -2.45 8.41 -0.11
N ILE A 296 -2.19 7.11 -0.08
CA ILE A 296 -2.59 6.19 -1.15
C ILE A 296 -4.11 6.01 -1.15
N GLN A 297 -4.71 5.85 0.03
CA GLN A 297 -6.16 5.73 0.19
C GLN A 297 -6.90 6.96 -0.34
N ARG A 298 -6.43 8.18 -0.06
CA ARG A 298 -7.02 9.42 -0.60
C ARG A 298 -7.06 9.47 -2.12
N ILE A 299 -6.06 8.90 -2.79
CA ILE A 299 -6.06 8.82 -4.25
C ILE A 299 -7.13 7.83 -4.71
N LEU A 300 -7.23 6.68 -4.05
CA LEU A 300 -8.27 5.70 -4.33
C LEU A 300 -9.66 6.30 -4.08
N GLU A 301 -9.88 6.93 -2.94
CA GLU A 301 -11.14 7.60 -2.57
C GLU A 301 -11.56 8.65 -3.60
N SER A 302 -10.62 9.46 -4.08
CA SER A 302 -10.87 10.48 -5.09
C SER A 302 -11.40 9.90 -6.41
N GLU A 303 -10.77 8.84 -6.90
CA GLU A 303 -11.21 8.21 -8.16
C GLU A 303 -12.47 7.35 -7.97
N LEU A 304 -12.66 6.71 -6.82
CA LEU A 304 -13.90 6.03 -6.48
C LEU A 304 -15.06 7.02 -6.37
N THR A 305 -14.83 8.21 -5.78
CA THR A 305 -15.82 9.30 -5.75
C THR A 305 -16.20 9.75 -7.16
N LYS A 306 -15.23 9.83 -8.09
CA LYS A 306 -15.51 10.14 -9.50
C LYS A 306 -16.41 9.08 -10.14
N ILE A 307 -16.15 7.79 -9.91
CA ILE A 307 -16.99 6.69 -10.42
C ILE A 307 -18.42 6.82 -9.86
N ALA A 308 -18.54 7.10 -8.55
CA ALA A 308 -19.83 7.31 -7.91
C ALA A 308 -20.60 8.47 -8.51
N LEU A 309 -19.93 9.62 -8.75
CA LEU A 309 -20.53 10.79 -9.39
C LEU A 309 -21.06 10.48 -10.80
N VAL A 310 -20.28 9.77 -11.62
CA VAL A 310 -20.71 9.36 -12.97
C VAL A 310 -21.93 8.45 -12.88
N HIS A 311 -21.93 7.51 -11.95
CA HIS A 311 -23.04 6.57 -11.76
C HIS A 311 -24.32 7.28 -11.32
N LEU A 312 -24.24 8.15 -10.30
CA LEU A 312 -25.39 8.90 -9.81
C LEU A 312 -25.95 9.87 -10.85
N TYR A 313 -25.07 10.57 -11.58
CA TYR A 313 -25.50 11.48 -12.65
C TYR A 313 -26.29 10.76 -13.73
N THR A 314 -25.86 9.58 -14.16
CA THR A 314 -26.56 8.79 -15.19
C THR A 314 -27.87 8.19 -14.69
N GLN A 315 -28.05 8.03 -13.39
CA GLN A 315 -29.32 7.64 -12.77
C GLN A 315 -30.29 8.80 -12.57
N GLY A 316 -29.87 10.06 -12.87
CA GLY A 316 -30.72 11.23 -12.83
C GLY A 316 -30.63 12.08 -11.57
N PHE A 317 -29.67 11.81 -10.67
CA PHE A 317 -29.37 12.69 -9.55
C PHE A 317 -28.68 13.96 -10.04
N THR A 318 -29.10 15.13 -9.57
CA THR A 318 -28.57 16.43 -9.99
C THR A 318 -28.47 17.41 -8.82
N GLY A 319 -27.61 18.43 -8.95
CA GLY A 319 -27.47 19.48 -7.92
C GLY A 319 -26.78 18.97 -6.65
N GLU A 320 -27.26 19.41 -5.48
CA GLU A 320 -26.68 19.08 -4.19
C GLU A 320 -26.76 17.59 -3.86
N SER A 321 -27.80 16.90 -4.32
CA SER A 321 -27.95 15.44 -4.10
C SER A 321 -26.83 14.63 -4.75
N LEU A 322 -26.21 15.16 -5.82
CA LEU A 322 -25.10 14.49 -6.51
C LEU A 322 -23.82 14.45 -5.66
N THR A 323 -23.62 15.41 -4.78
CA THR A 323 -22.40 15.54 -3.97
C THR A 323 -22.59 15.17 -2.50
N ASN A 324 -23.83 14.82 -2.11
CA ASN A 324 -24.19 14.54 -0.72
C ASN A 324 -23.84 13.10 -0.31
N PHE A 325 -22.58 12.73 -0.47
CA PHE A 325 -22.04 11.48 0.03
C PHE A 325 -20.55 11.58 0.31
N GLU A 326 -20.07 10.76 1.20
CA GLU A 326 -18.65 10.62 1.52
C GLU A 326 -18.24 9.16 1.44
N ILE A 327 -17.14 8.91 0.74
CA ILE A 327 -16.53 7.59 0.60
C ILE A 327 -15.23 7.59 1.38
N LYS A 328 -15.10 6.66 2.33
CA LYS A 328 -13.88 6.49 3.12
C LYS A 328 -13.45 5.04 3.15
N LEU A 329 -12.15 4.84 2.94
CA LEU A 329 -11.51 3.56 3.17
C LEU A 329 -11.19 3.37 4.66
N THR A 330 -11.17 2.12 5.10
CA THR A 330 -10.85 1.79 6.49
C THR A 330 -9.41 2.15 6.81
N THR A 331 -9.18 2.78 7.96
CA THR A 331 -7.84 3.17 8.42
C THR A 331 -6.99 1.95 8.69
N ALA A 332 -5.75 1.95 8.19
CA ALA A 332 -4.85 0.79 8.27
C ALA A 332 -4.29 0.52 9.68
N SER A 333 -4.20 1.54 10.54
CA SER A 333 -3.57 1.44 11.85
C SER A 333 -4.55 1.69 12.99
N VAL A 334 -4.73 0.68 13.84
CA VAL A 334 -5.51 0.78 15.10
C VAL A 334 -4.84 1.77 16.07
N ILE A 335 -3.50 1.82 16.11
CA ILE A 335 -2.75 2.74 16.96
C ILE A 335 -3.01 4.18 16.53
N TYR A 336 -3.04 4.43 15.23
CA TYR A 336 -3.33 5.76 14.67
C TYR A 336 -4.77 6.20 14.99
N GLU A 337 -5.74 5.30 14.96
CA GLU A 337 -7.10 5.59 15.40
C GLU A 337 -7.20 5.86 16.90
N GLN A 338 -6.50 5.06 17.72
CA GLN A 338 -6.42 5.30 19.16
C GLN A 338 -5.80 6.66 19.48
N GLU A 339 -4.75 7.06 18.75
CA GLU A 339 -4.16 8.39 18.90
C GLU A 339 -5.13 9.52 18.51
N LYS A 340 -5.89 9.35 17.43
CA LYS A 340 -6.95 10.30 17.04
C LYS A 340 -8.01 10.43 18.13
N VAL A 341 -8.46 9.31 18.69
CA VAL A 341 -9.45 9.29 19.78
C VAL A 341 -8.87 9.93 21.05
N ALA A 342 -7.61 9.65 21.40
CA ALA A 342 -6.95 10.27 22.54
C ALA A 342 -6.83 11.79 22.36
N LEU A 343 -6.41 12.25 21.18
CA LEU A 343 -6.34 13.67 20.84
C LEU A 343 -7.73 14.33 20.90
N LEU A 344 -8.76 13.65 20.40
CA LEU A 344 -10.13 14.17 20.49
C LEU A 344 -10.59 14.30 21.93
N LYS A 345 -10.28 13.32 22.79
CA LYS A 345 -10.56 13.37 24.22
C LYS A 345 -9.85 14.56 24.88
N GLU A 346 -8.57 14.76 24.61
CA GLU A 346 -7.82 15.91 25.13
C GLU A 346 -8.44 17.25 24.66
N LYS A 347 -8.88 17.34 23.41
CA LYS A 347 -9.58 18.51 22.87
C LYS A 347 -10.90 18.76 23.59
N ILE A 348 -11.68 17.71 23.88
CA ILE A 348 -12.95 17.80 24.60
C ILE A 348 -12.71 18.24 26.05
N ASP A 349 -11.71 17.67 26.73
CA ASP A 349 -11.35 18.04 28.08
C ASP A 349 -10.90 19.51 28.16
N LEU A 350 -10.08 19.96 27.22
CA LEU A 350 -9.68 21.36 27.09
C LEU A 350 -10.86 22.29 26.83
N ALA A 351 -11.72 21.92 25.89
CA ALA A 351 -12.93 22.68 25.56
C ALA A 351 -13.89 22.80 26.77
N SER A 352 -14.02 21.72 27.54
CA SER A 352 -14.81 21.72 28.79
C SER A 352 -14.24 22.69 29.83
N GLN A 353 -12.92 22.65 30.05
CA GLN A 353 -12.23 23.56 30.97
C GLN A 353 -12.38 25.03 30.53
N MET A 354 -12.22 25.31 29.22
CA MET A 354 -12.39 26.67 28.68
C MET A 354 -13.81 27.18 28.86
N ARG A 355 -14.82 26.32 28.69
CA ARG A 355 -16.22 26.66 28.92
C ARG A 355 -16.52 26.92 30.40
N ASP A 356 -15.99 26.10 31.30
CA ASP A 356 -16.21 26.21 32.74
C ASP A 356 -15.54 27.47 33.31
N THR A 357 -14.41 27.91 32.76
CA THR A 357 -13.78 29.20 33.12
C THR A 357 -14.54 30.42 32.62
N LYS A 358 -15.48 30.26 31.70
CA LYS A 358 -16.30 31.34 31.08
C LYS A 358 -15.44 32.45 30.42
N MET A 359 -14.19 32.15 30.05
CA MET A 359 -13.29 33.13 29.42
C MET A 359 -13.49 33.19 27.90
N PHE A 360 -14.00 32.11 27.32
CA PHE A 360 -14.15 31.96 25.86
C PHE A 360 -15.60 31.66 25.50
N SER A 361 -16.06 32.16 24.34
CA SER A 361 -17.35 31.81 23.78
C SER A 361 -17.37 30.39 23.24
N SER A 362 -18.55 29.80 23.17
CA SER A 362 -18.71 28.47 22.52
C SER A 362 -18.26 28.50 21.05
N ASP A 363 -18.58 29.59 20.33
CA ASP A 363 -18.23 29.75 18.92
C ASP A 363 -16.68 29.74 18.73
N TYR A 364 -15.94 30.44 19.60
CA TYR A 364 -14.49 30.45 19.62
C TYR A 364 -13.91 29.04 19.83
N ILE A 365 -14.49 28.26 20.74
CA ILE A 365 -14.06 26.89 21.05
C ILE A 365 -14.26 25.98 19.85
N TYR A 366 -15.40 26.04 19.18
CA TYR A 366 -15.69 25.21 18.01
C TYR A 366 -14.82 25.57 16.81
N GLU A 367 -14.61 26.86 16.56
CA GLU A 367 -13.76 27.31 15.46
C GLU A 367 -12.29 26.96 15.67
N ASN A 368 -11.73 27.27 16.85
CA ASN A 368 -10.28 27.20 17.05
C ASN A 368 -9.78 25.83 17.56
N ILE A 369 -10.57 25.10 18.37
CA ILE A 369 -10.18 23.79 18.90
C ILE A 369 -10.61 22.67 17.95
N PHE A 370 -11.86 22.71 17.48
CA PHE A 370 -12.42 21.68 16.62
C PHE A 370 -12.28 22.00 15.14
N SER A 371 -11.92 23.23 14.76
CA SER A 371 -11.75 23.68 13.37
C SER A 371 -13.02 23.50 12.54
N LEU A 372 -14.19 23.67 13.14
CA LEU A 372 -15.48 23.62 12.47
C LEU A 372 -15.77 24.96 11.81
N SER A 373 -16.34 24.94 10.60
CA SER A 373 -16.89 26.14 9.97
C SER A 373 -18.20 26.59 10.67
N GLU A 374 -18.58 27.82 10.45
CA GLU A 374 -19.82 28.38 11.03
C GLU A 374 -21.06 27.56 10.62
N ASP A 375 -21.12 27.10 9.38
CA ASP A 375 -22.21 26.27 8.87
C ASP A 375 -22.24 24.90 9.56
N GLN A 376 -21.10 24.23 9.68
CA GLN A 376 -20.96 22.95 10.39
C GLN A 376 -21.30 23.07 11.86
N TYR A 377 -20.89 24.17 12.49
CA TYR A 377 -21.27 24.46 13.89
C TYR A 377 -22.78 24.62 14.06
N ASN A 378 -23.45 25.35 13.17
CA ASN A 378 -24.88 25.53 13.22
C ASN A 378 -25.63 24.21 13.01
N GLU A 379 -25.19 23.39 12.08
CA GLU A 379 -25.74 22.05 11.83
C GLU A 379 -25.60 21.15 13.08
N GLU A 380 -24.40 21.04 13.65
CA GLU A 380 -24.15 20.26 14.88
C GLU A 380 -25.01 20.77 16.06
N ARG A 381 -25.17 22.09 16.21
CA ARG A 381 -26.00 22.67 17.26
C ARG A 381 -27.47 22.29 17.10
N ASP A 382 -27.97 22.22 15.88
CA ASP A 382 -29.34 21.82 15.63
C ASP A 382 -29.53 20.32 15.84
N LEU A 383 -28.55 19.48 15.48
CA LEU A 383 -28.55 18.05 15.81
C LEU A 383 -28.52 17.80 17.32
N VAL A 384 -27.70 18.52 18.09
CA VAL A 384 -27.67 18.43 19.56
C VAL A 384 -29.01 18.83 20.18
N ARG A 385 -29.71 19.81 19.59
CA ARG A 385 -31.07 20.18 20.05
C ARG A 385 -32.09 19.08 19.79
N GLU A 386 -31.96 18.39 18.63
CA GLU A 386 -32.83 17.27 18.34
C GLU A 386 -32.54 16.07 19.25
N ASP A 387 -31.29 15.79 19.55
CA ASP A 387 -30.90 14.73 20.48
C ASP A 387 -31.43 15.05 21.91
N SER A 388 -31.36 16.29 22.33
CA SER A 388 -31.93 16.72 23.61
C SER A 388 -33.45 16.51 23.66
N LYS A 389 -34.17 16.78 22.55
CA LYS A 389 -35.62 16.49 22.44
C LYS A 389 -35.89 14.98 22.48
N ARG A 390 -35.06 14.19 21.79
CA ARG A 390 -35.16 12.72 21.81
C ARG A 390 -34.90 12.15 23.21
N ALA A 391 -33.84 12.63 23.88
CA ALA A 391 -33.51 12.20 25.24
C ALA A 391 -34.65 12.56 26.23
N PHE A 392 -35.21 13.77 26.13
CA PHE A 392 -36.37 14.16 26.93
C PHE A 392 -37.59 13.25 26.67
N ARG A 393 -37.84 12.92 25.39
CA ARG A 393 -38.93 12.04 25.01
C ARG A 393 -38.74 10.61 25.53
N ILE A 394 -37.51 10.09 25.50
CA ILE A 394 -37.18 8.78 26.07
C ILE A 394 -37.40 8.78 27.59
N ALA A 395 -36.91 9.82 28.29
CA ALA A 395 -37.11 9.95 29.73
C ALA A 395 -38.60 10.04 30.09
N GLN A 396 -39.41 10.73 29.26
CA GLN A 396 -40.85 10.80 29.45
C GLN A 396 -41.55 9.45 29.22
N LEU A 397 -41.10 8.70 28.19
CA LEU A 397 -41.56 7.32 27.92
C LEU A 397 -41.24 6.37 29.09
N GLU A 398 -40.05 6.50 29.66
CA GLU A 398 -39.64 5.69 30.84
C GLU A 398 -40.45 6.05 32.08
N ALA A 399 -40.73 7.34 32.28
CA ALA A 399 -41.49 7.81 33.45
C ALA A 399 -42.99 7.53 33.33
N GLU A 400 -43.60 7.71 32.15
CA GLU A 400 -45.03 7.64 31.92
C GLU A 400 -45.51 6.35 31.24
N GLY A 401 -44.60 5.57 30.65
CA GLY A 401 -44.95 4.38 29.89
C GLY A 401 -45.73 4.62 28.59
N ASN A 402 -45.82 5.89 28.13
CA ASN A 402 -46.61 6.28 26.97
C ASN A 402 -45.87 7.29 26.09
N ASP A 403 -45.89 7.08 24.77
CA ASP A 403 -45.25 7.98 23.80
C ASP A 403 -46.19 9.12 23.41
N PRO A 404 -45.97 10.38 23.83
CA PRO A 404 -46.82 11.51 23.51
C PRO A 404 -46.97 11.76 22.01
N ALA A 405 -45.97 11.44 21.20
CA ALA A 405 -46.03 11.65 19.75
C ALA A 405 -46.91 10.64 19.02
N ARG A 406 -47.13 9.46 19.60
CA ARG A 406 -48.04 8.44 19.05
C ARG A 406 -49.48 8.60 19.58
N SER A 407 -49.61 8.93 20.85
CA SER A 407 -50.92 9.01 21.49
C SER A 407 -51.57 10.38 21.41
N GLY A 408 -50.83 11.44 21.07
CA GLY A 408 -51.29 12.81 21.10
C GLY A 408 -51.69 13.33 22.52
N ARG A 409 -51.42 12.52 23.55
CA ARG A 409 -51.74 12.84 24.94
C ARG A 409 -50.46 12.78 25.76
N SER A 410 -50.06 13.88 26.34
CA SER A 410 -49.06 13.91 27.40
C SER A 410 -49.80 13.80 28.74
N TYR A 411 -49.44 12.81 29.53
CA TYR A 411 -50.02 12.64 30.85
C TYR A 411 -49.34 13.57 31.88
N GLY A 412 -48.35 14.32 31.46
CA GLY A 412 -47.65 15.25 32.31
C GLY A 412 -46.72 14.61 33.33
N THR A 413 -46.17 15.43 34.18
CA THR A 413 -45.35 14.95 35.30
C THR A 413 -46.25 14.32 36.37
N PRO A 414 -45.67 13.50 37.30
CA PRO A 414 -46.45 12.98 38.46
C PRO A 414 -47.26 14.03 39.19
N HIS A 415 -46.82 15.30 39.18
CA HIS A 415 -47.53 16.43 39.74
C HIS A 415 -48.80 16.80 38.95
N ASP A 416 -48.76 16.72 37.62
CA ASP A 416 -49.92 17.00 36.76
C ASP A 416 -50.95 15.87 36.86
N LEU A 417 -50.52 14.63 36.98
CA LEU A 417 -51.39 13.49 37.26
C LEU A 417 -52.07 13.64 38.62
N ALA A 418 -51.33 14.01 39.65
CA ALA A 418 -51.89 14.27 40.98
C ALA A 418 -52.94 15.38 40.95
N SER A 419 -52.73 16.46 40.17
CA SER A 419 -53.69 17.56 40.00
C SER A 419 -54.96 17.14 39.25
N MET A 420 -54.82 16.21 38.27
CA MET A 420 -55.99 15.67 37.55
C MET A 420 -56.82 14.72 38.43
N TYR A 421 -56.18 13.89 39.22
CA TYR A 421 -56.86 13.00 40.17
C TYR A 421 -57.47 13.81 41.37
N GLY A 422 -56.77 14.84 41.83
CA GLY A 422 -57.25 15.72 42.87
C GLY A 422 -58.50 16.51 42.47
N ARG A 423 -58.64 16.91 41.21
CA ARG A 423 -59.88 17.60 40.72
C ARG A 423 -61.06 16.66 40.57
N ARG A 424 -60.90 15.37 40.45
CA ARG A 424 -62.02 14.41 40.41
C ARG A 424 -62.58 14.12 41.78
N ALA A 425 -61.80 14.25 42.83
CA ALA A 425 -62.28 14.03 44.22
C ALA A 425 -63.16 15.18 44.73
N THR A 426 -63.10 16.39 44.16
CA THR A 426 -63.93 17.57 44.57
C THR A 426 -65.19 17.78 43.72
N ALA A 427 -65.46 16.89 42.75
CA ALA A 427 -66.65 16.98 41.89
C ALA A 427 -67.77 16.00 42.29
N THR A 428 -67.65 15.36 43.44
CA THR A 428 -68.71 14.50 44.04
C THR A 428 -69.06 14.91 45.45
N GLU A 429 -69.33 16.21 45.65
CA GLU A 429 -70.18 16.75 46.74
C GLU A 429 -71.28 17.65 46.17
#